data_ec8c6b391f8fbef66d685b362d1e9dbe
#
_entry.id   ec8c6b391f8fbef66d685b362d1e9dbe
#
_cell.length_a   1.000
_cell.length_b   1.000
_cell.length_c   1.000
_cell.angle_alpha   90.00
_cell.angle_beta   90.00
_cell.angle_gamma   90.00
#
_symmetry.space_group_name_H-M   'P 1'
#
loop_
_entity.id
_entity.type
_entity.pdbx_description
1 polymer ?
#
loop_
_entity_poly.entity_id
_entity_poly.type
_entity_poly.pdbx_seq_one_letter_code
_entity_poly.pdbx_strand_id
1 'polypeptide(L)'
;MRILRSVRHKSCADSSFMKEFLLDAPIPEGFFSYLENFGRVEALPNLGEGFYKFDKPDWFSIKGFVGDTSVEVRFKREVMKQTVSFLYLLFTSYREGPMDLSGLRQREEAIERRVHEHLYGL
;
A
#
# COMPACT_ATOMS: atom_id res chain seq x y z
N MET A 1 -4.74 -9.56 -8.31
CA MET A 1 -5.72 -8.95 -7.37
C MET A 1 -5.83 -7.47 -7.70
N ARG A 2 -7.04 -6.97 -7.84
CA ARG A 2 -7.29 -5.57 -8.23
C ARG A 2 -8.08 -4.83 -7.17
N ILE A 3 -7.77 -3.55 -7.03
CA ILE A 3 -8.62 -2.62 -6.28
C ILE A 3 -9.81 -2.28 -7.17
N LEU A 4 -11.02 -2.53 -6.67
CA LEU A 4 -12.24 -2.25 -7.41
C LEU A 4 -12.69 -0.80 -7.23
N ARG A 5 -12.76 -0.34 -5.97
CA ARG A 5 -13.19 1.02 -5.65
C ARG A 5 -12.95 1.31 -4.17
N SER A 6 -12.98 2.57 -3.81
CA SER A 6 -12.99 2.96 -2.41
C SER A 6 -14.44 2.96 -1.91
N VAL A 7 -14.66 2.44 -0.69
CA VAL A 7 -15.98 2.33 -0.08
C VAL A 7 -16.14 3.25 1.13
N ARG A 8 -15.03 3.76 1.64
CA ARG A 8 -15.03 4.70 2.77
C ARG A 8 -13.77 5.54 2.73
N HIS A 9 -13.88 6.80 3.16
CA HIS A 9 -12.73 7.67 3.29
C HIS A 9 -12.93 8.66 4.43
N LYS A 10 -11.84 9.12 5.03
CA LYS A 10 -11.88 10.21 6.02
C LYS A 10 -10.53 10.89 6.15
N SER A 11 -10.56 12.17 6.53
CA SER A 11 -9.37 12.90 6.94
C SER A 11 -9.05 12.56 8.39
N CYS A 12 -7.80 12.30 8.69
CA CYS A 12 -7.34 11.96 10.04
C CYS A 12 -6.69 13.18 10.71
N ALA A 13 -6.68 13.17 12.04
CA ALA A 13 -6.13 14.28 12.82
C ALA A 13 -4.64 14.51 12.59
N ASP A 14 -3.91 13.49 12.17
CA ASP A 14 -2.46 13.54 11.91
C ASP A 14 -2.13 14.03 10.49
N SER A 15 -3.09 14.62 9.78
CA SER A 15 -2.96 15.09 8.40
C SER A 15 -2.88 13.98 7.35
N SER A 16 -3.13 12.73 7.73
CA SER A 16 -3.25 11.65 6.76
C SER A 16 -4.68 11.59 6.20
N PHE A 17 -4.82 10.88 5.09
CA PHE A 17 -6.11 10.63 4.45
C PHE A 17 -6.31 9.13 4.32
N MET A 18 -7.36 8.61 4.96
CA MET A 18 -7.63 7.18 4.99
C MET A 18 -8.69 6.83 3.94
N LYS A 19 -8.44 5.75 3.20
CA LYS A 19 -9.43 5.13 2.31
C LYS A 19 -9.51 3.65 2.62
N GLU A 20 -10.71 3.11 2.58
CA GLU A 20 -10.94 1.67 2.59
C GLU A 20 -11.26 1.25 1.16
N PHE A 21 -10.51 0.28 0.64
CA PHE A 21 -10.68 -0.21 -0.73
C PHE A 21 -11.24 -1.62 -0.73
N LEU A 22 -12.20 -1.87 -1.64
CA LEU A 22 -12.64 -3.22 -1.96
C LEU A 22 -11.70 -3.83 -3.00
N LEU A 23 -11.45 -5.13 -2.83
CA LEU A 23 -10.60 -5.93 -3.72
C LEU A 23 -11.46 -6.94 -4.47
N ASP A 24 -11.00 -7.35 -5.65
CA ASP A 24 -11.70 -8.36 -6.46
C ASP A 24 -11.45 -9.80 -5.99
N ALA A 25 -10.57 -10.00 -5.01
CA ALA A 25 -10.22 -11.30 -4.48
C ALA A 25 -9.74 -11.17 -3.03
N PRO A 26 -9.78 -12.26 -2.24
CA PRO A 26 -9.21 -12.25 -0.90
C PRO A 26 -7.70 -12.01 -0.93
N ILE A 27 -7.19 -11.33 0.09
CA ILE A 27 -5.76 -11.09 0.23
C ILE A 27 -5.06 -12.43 0.44
N PRO A 28 -4.12 -12.83 -0.45
CA PRO A 28 -3.41 -14.10 -0.31
C PRO A 28 -2.35 -14.02 0.79
N GLU A 29 -1.96 -15.18 1.32
CA GLU A 29 -0.98 -15.26 2.40
C GLU A 29 0.36 -14.63 2.04
N GLY A 30 0.79 -14.74 0.79
CA GLY A 30 2.08 -14.21 0.35
C GLY A 30 2.11 -12.71 0.07
N PHE A 31 0.96 -12.04 0.13
CA PHE A 31 0.89 -10.65 -0.30
C PHE A 31 1.74 -9.72 0.58
N PHE A 32 1.66 -9.85 1.90
CA PHE A 32 2.45 -8.99 2.79
C PHE A 32 3.95 -9.29 2.73
N SER A 33 4.34 -10.55 2.49
CA SER A 33 5.75 -10.87 2.23
C SER A 33 6.26 -10.19 0.97
N TYR A 34 5.44 -10.15 -0.07
CA TYR A 34 5.74 -9.41 -1.29
C TYR A 34 5.92 -7.92 -1.02
N LEU A 35 5.05 -7.32 -0.19
CA LEU A 35 5.14 -5.90 0.16
C LEU A 35 6.45 -5.55 0.91
N GLU A 36 7.07 -6.51 1.59
CA GLU A 36 8.37 -6.29 2.26
C GLU A 36 9.47 -5.80 1.33
N ASN A 37 9.33 -6.05 0.03
CA ASN A 37 10.28 -5.54 -0.97
C ASN A 37 10.21 -4.01 -1.12
N PHE A 38 9.14 -3.37 -0.64
CA PHE A 38 8.88 -1.96 -0.90
C PHE A 38 8.71 -1.12 0.38
N GLY A 39 8.73 -1.75 1.54
CA GLY A 39 8.58 -1.07 2.81
C GLY A 39 8.65 -2.05 3.97
N ARG A 40 8.19 -1.62 5.13
CA ARG A 40 8.25 -2.44 6.34
C ARG A 40 6.89 -3.08 6.63
N VAL A 41 6.91 -4.37 6.92
CA VAL A 41 5.70 -5.11 7.27
C VAL A 41 5.85 -5.63 8.71
N GLU A 42 4.79 -5.49 9.49
CA GLU A 42 4.71 -6.07 10.82
C GLU A 42 3.37 -6.76 11.04
N ALA A 43 3.40 -7.87 11.75
CA ALA A 43 2.18 -8.52 12.21
C ALA A 43 1.61 -7.73 13.38
N LEU A 44 0.28 -7.64 13.47
CA LEU A 44 -0.42 -6.98 14.55
C LEU A 44 -1.30 -8.01 15.27
N PRO A 45 -0.70 -8.92 16.07
CA PRO A 45 -1.44 -10.05 16.65
C PRO A 45 -2.54 -9.62 17.63
N ASN A 46 -2.41 -8.43 18.22
CA ASN A 46 -3.44 -7.89 19.11
C ASN A 46 -4.77 -7.62 18.39
N LEU A 47 -4.74 -7.46 17.08
CA LEU A 47 -5.92 -7.20 16.25
C LEU A 47 -6.44 -8.47 15.58
N GLY A 48 -5.75 -9.59 15.75
CA GLY A 48 -6.14 -10.88 15.20
C GLY A 48 -5.02 -11.54 14.44
N GLU A 49 -5.08 -12.88 14.35
CA GLU A 49 -4.13 -13.65 13.56
C GLU A 49 -4.33 -13.34 12.08
N GLY A 50 -3.22 -13.13 11.36
CA GLY A 50 -3.26 -12.79 9.93
C GLY A 50 -3.50 -11.31 9.65
N PHE A 51 -3.50 -10.47 10.68
CA PHE A 51 -3.60 -9.03 10.51
C PHE A 51 -2.19 -8.41 10.42
N TYR A 52 -1.97 -7.64 9.34
CA TYR A 52 -0.66 -7.04 9.07
C TYR A 52 -0.77 -5.57 8.74
N LYS A 53 0.32 -4.86 9.01
CA LYS A 53 0.49 -3.47 8.58
C LYS A 53 1.74 -3.36 7.73
N PHE A 54 1.59 -2.79 6.55
CA PHE A 54 2.69 -2.36 5.69
C PHE A 54 2.87 -0.86 5.83
N ASP A 55 4.09 -0.39 6.04
CA ASP A 55 4.40 1.03 6.13
C ASP A 55 5.47 1.42 5.13
N LYS A 56 5.15 2.40 4.30
CA LYS A 56 6.09 3.02 3.37
C LYS A 56 6.17 4.50 3.75
N PRO A 57 7.19 4.88 4.53
CA PRO A 57 7.31 6.25 5.04
C PRO A 57 7.27 7.27 3.91
N ASP A 58 6.59 8.40 4.17
CA ASP A 58 6.35 9.48 3.22
C ASP A 58 5.38 9.17 2.08
N TRP A 59 4.90 7.93 1.97
CA TRP A 59 3.96 7.53 0.93
C TRP A 59 2.59 7.13 1.50
N PHE A 60 2.51 5.92 2.05
CA PHE A 60 1.26 5.38 2.60
C PHE A 60 1.53 4.17 3.49
N SER A 61 0.48 3.77 4.22
CA SER A 61 0.46 2.50 4.94
C SER A 61 -0.76 1.69 4.52
N ILE A 62 -0.66 0.38 4.66
CA ILE A 62 -1.74 -0.55 4.31
C ILE A 62 -1.96 -1.47 5.50
N LYS A 63 -3.22 -1.61 5.93
CA LYS A 63 -3.61 -2.58 6.96
C LYS A 63 -4.65 -3.52 6.39
N GLY A 64 -4.51 -4.80 6.69
CA GLY A 64 -5.49 -5.78 6.25
C GLY A 64 -5.29 -7.15 6.85
N PHE A 65 -6.34 -7.96 6.75
CA PHE A 65 -6.31 -9.37 7.10
C PHE A 65 -6.08 -10.22 5.87
N VAL A 66 -5.21 -11.21 5.99
CA VAL A 66 -5.14 -12.28 4.98
C VAL A 66 -6.51 -12.94 4.87
N GLY A 67 -7.01 -13.09 3.67
CA GLY A 67 -8.33 -13.67 3.41
C GLY A 67 -9.46 -12.65 3.26
N ASP A 68 -9.27 -11.41 3.66
CA ASP A 68 -10.26 -10.36 3.49
C ASP A 68 -10.27 -9.81 2.08
N THR A 69 -11.41 -9.21 1.70
CA THR A 69 -11.59 -8.57 0.40
C THR A 69 -11.56 -7.04 0.50
N SER A 70 -11.00 -6.51 1.58
CA SER A 70 -10.82 -5.07 1.74
C SER A 70 -9.53 -4.76 2.47
N VAL A 71 -9.02 -3.56 2.26
CA VAL A 71 -7.84 -3.04 2.95
C VAL A 71 -8.06 -1.59 3.35
N GLU A 72 -7.46 -1.19 4.47
CA GLU A 72 -7.40 0.20 4.88
C GLU A 72 -6.05 0.77 4.44
N VAL A 73 -6.08 1.90 3.72
CA VAL A 73 -4.87 2.58 3.28
C VAL A 73 -4.88 4.00 3.83
N ARG A 74 -3.77 4.40 4.45
CA ARG A 74 -3.57 5.77 4.91
C ARG A 74 -2.50 6.42 4.07
N PHE A 75 -2.88 7.49 3.38
CA PHE A 75 -1.97 8.26 2.53
C PHE A 75 -1.41 9.45 3.30
N LYS A 76 -0.14 9.76 3.03
CA LYS A 76 0.36 11.09 3.36
C LYS A 76 -0.29 12.04 2.37
N ARG A 77 -1.13 12.95 2.86
CA ARG A 77 -2.01 13.78 2.03
C ARG A 77 -1.26 14.55 0.95
N GLU A 78 -0.12 15.12 1.30
CA GLU A 78 0.66 15.97 0.39
C GLU A 78 1.13 15.25 -0.86
N VAL A 79 1.33 13.93 -0.79
CA VAL A 79 1.86 13.14 -1.92
C VAL A 79 0.89 12.06 -2.41
N MET A 80 -0.37 12.15 -2.01
CA MET A 80 -1.36 11.15 -2.42
C MET A 80 -1.47 11.02 -3.94
N LYS A 81 -1.46 12.14 -4.66
CA LYS A 81 -1.51 12.14 -6.12
C LYS A 81 -0.33 11.39 -6.75
N GLN A 82 0.85 11.56 -6.17
CA GLN A 82 2.08 10.95 -6.69
C GLN A 82 2.14 9.46 -6.41
N THR A 83 1.51 9.00 -5.33
CA THR A 83 1.71 7.64 -4.81
C THR A 83 0.55 6.68 -5.09
N VAL A 84 -0.66 7.17 -5.36
CA VAL A 84 -1.85 6.32 -5.51
C VAL A 84 -1.71 5.34 -6.68
N SER A 85 -1.08 5.75 -7.78
CA SER A 85 -0.87 4.87 -8.93
C SER A 85 0.03 3.68 -8.57
N PHE A 86 1.02 3.91 -7.71
CA PHE A 86 1.90 2.84 -7.25
C PHE A 86 1.16 1.85 -6.35
N LEU A 87 0.26 2.35 -5.51
CA LEU A 87 -0.61 1.47 -4.71
C LEU A 87 -1.38 0.50 -5.60
N TYR A 88 -2.03 1.02 -6.65
CA TYR A 88 -2.78 0.18 -7.58
C TYR A 88 -1.87 -0.82 -8.28
N LEU A 89 -0.68 -0.37 -8.67
CA LEU A 89 0.30 -1.22 -9.35
C LEU A 89 0.79 -2.35 -8.44
N LEU A 90 1.01 -2.09 -7.15
CA LEU A 90 1.40 -3.11 -6.19
C LEU A 90 0.36 -4.25 -6.15
N PHE A 91 -0.91 -3.89 -6.11
CA PHE A 91 -1.98 -4.90 -6.04
C PHE A 91 -2.11 -5.68 -7.34
N THR A 92 -2.14 -4.99 -8.49
CA THR A 92 -2.30 -5.67 -9.78
C THR A 92 -1.10 -6.51 -10.20
N SER A 93 0.09 -6.14 -9.77
CA SER A 93 1.32 -6.84 -10.18
C SER A 93 1.58 -8.10 -9.37
N TYR A 94 0.93 -8.28 -8.23
CA TYR A 94 1.20 -9.42 -7.37
C TYR A 94 0.91 -10.74 -8.08
N ARG A 95 1.83 -11.68 -7.96
CA ARG A 95 1.70 -13.08 -8.41
C ARG A 95 2.26 -13.99 -7.34
N GLU A 96 1.70 -15.19 -7.22
CA GLU A 96 2.29 -16.22 -6.37
C GLU A 96 3.57 -16.75 -7.01
N GLY A 97 4.51 -17.15 -6.16
CA GLY A 97 5.80 -17.67 -6.61
C GLY A 97 6.79 -16.58 -6.97
N PRO A 98 7.89 -16.96 -7.61
CA PRO A 98 8.96 -16.01 -7.96
C PRO A 98 8.46 -14.92 -8.89
N MET A 99 8.88 -13.67 -8.62
CA MET A 99 8.49 -12.51 -9.41
C MET A 99 9.74 -11.73 -9.82
N ASP A 100 9.68 -11.16 -11.03
CA ASP A 100 10.64 -10.14 -11.44
C ASP A 100 10.09 -8.78 -10.99
N LEU A 101 10.76 -8.17 -10.01
CA LEU A 101 10.34 -6.90 -9.43
C LEU A 101 10.97 -5.67 -10.10
N SER A 102 11.79 -5.86 -11.14
CA SER A 102 12.55 -4.77 -11.74
C SER A 102 11.66 -3.62 -12.26
N GLY A 103 10.56 -3.94 -12.90
CA GLY A 103 9.61 -2.93 -13.39
C GLY A 103 8.99 -2.13 -12.25
N LEU A 104 8.60 -2.81 -11.17
CA LEU A 104 8.05 -2.14 -9.98
C LEU A 104 9.08 -1.23 -9.33
N ARG A 105 10.33 -1.69 -9.21
CA ARG A 105 11.41 -0.89 -8.61
C ARG A 105 11.73 0.34 -9.43
N GLN A 106 11.68 0.25 -10.75
CA GLN A 106 11.88 1.41 -11.61
C GLN A 106 10.80 2.46 -11.41
N ARG A 107 9.54 2.01 -11.30
CA ARG A 107 8.42 2.92 -11.01
C ARG A 107 8.55 3.53 -9.62
N GLU A 108 8.93 2.72 -8.65
CA GLU A 108 9.18 3.18 -7.29
C GLU A 108 10.21 4.31 -7.27
N GLU A 109 11.34 4.12 -7.94
CA GLU A 109 12.40 5.14 -8.00
C GLU A 109 11.93 6.43 -8.64
N ALA A 110 11.16 6.34 -9.73
CA ALA A 110 10.65 7.52 -10.41
C ALA A 110 9.68 8.31 -9.54
N ILE A 111 8.81 7.61 -8.82
CA ILE A 111 7.86 8.23 -7.90
C ILE A 111 8.58 8.79 -6.67
N GLU A 112 9.57 8.06 -6.14
CA GLU A 112 10.35 8.50 -4.98
C GLU A 112 10.99 9.86 -5.23
N ARG A 113 11.52 10.08 -6.42
CA ARG A 113 12.07 11.39 -6.77
C ARG A 113 11.03 12.49 -6.70
N ARG A 114 9.83 12.25 -7.21
CA ARG A 114 8.73 13.22 -7.17
C ARG A 114 8.26 13.50 -5.75
N VAL A 115 8.15 12.44 -4.94
CA VAL A 115 7.77 12.54 -3.53
C VAL A 115 8.79 13.37 -2.77
N HIS A 116 10.07 13.08 -2.97
CA HIS A 116 11.15 13.78 -2.32
C HIS A 116 11.16 15.28 -2.69
N GLU A 117 11.03 15.59 -3.98
CA GLU A 117 10.93 16.96 -4.45
C GLU A 117 9.76 17.70 -3.83
N HIS A 118 8.60 17.05 -3.80
CA HIS A 118 7.38 17.66 -3.28
C HIS A 118 7.47 17.95 -1.78
N LEU A 119 8.02 17.01 -1.00
CA LEU A 119 8.09 17.13 0.44
C LEU A 119 9.27 17.98 0.92
N TYR A 120 10.40 17.90 0.22
CA TYR A 120 11.67 18.48 0.70
C TYR A 120 12.23 19.58 -0.20
N GLY A 121 11.54 19.91 -1.29
CA GLY A 121 11.86 21.07 -2.11
C GLY A 121 13.11 20.98 -2.95
N LEU A 122 13.51 19.78 -3.35
CA LEU A 122 14.73 19.60 -4.14
C LEU A 122 14.46 19.09 -5.54
#